data_424dd595a058f9c7662b075b6cadb6bf
#
_entry.id   424dd595a058f9c7662b075b6cadb6bf
#
_cell.length_a   1.000
_cell.length_b   1.000
_cell.length_c   1.000
_cell.angle_alpha   90.00
_cell.angle_beta   90.00
_cell.angle_gamma   90.00
#
_symmetry.space_group_name_H-M   'P 1'
#
loop_
_entity.id
_entity.type
_entity.pdbx_description
1 polymer ?
#
loop_
_entity_poly.entity_id
_entity_poly.type
_entity_poly.pdbx_seq_one_letter_code
_entity_poly.pdbx_strand_id
1 'polypeptide(L)'
;MYLPQKPQLCFCGKSCIVREECIGINRKVCGMKTLKKQIPYILLGATLLLLLGLNIISQDHWLDSDMAAEMIFSRILSEEHHIFSTTNWYYSTEFRVLYTQLIMGPLFRICNNWHVIRTITNLVFYGLMLASYYYFMKPLKVSRGLTVLSSCLLLLPFSETMMTHMQMGNTYMSHVILVLWFFGMYLRLCSGEYHAKRKVSLWIFYVLLAIVCGMSGVRYLLALQCPLVLTSFFYLLGGEEFQSFRGEMTKAHFRTLLPVSYTHLRAHETS
;
A
#
# COMPACT_ATOMS: atom_id res chain seq x y z
N MET A 1 -41.38 31.09 1.96
CA MET A 1 -42.44 30.41 1.17
C MET A 1 -42.01 30.52 -0.29
N TYR A 2 -41.20 29.60 -0.80
CA TYR A 2 -40.73 29.57 -2.19
C TYR A 2 -41.47 28.46 -2.93
N LEU A 3 -42.22 28.87 -3.96
CA LEU A 3 -42.89 27.97 -4.87
C LEU A 3 -41.90 27.36 -5.88
N PRO A 4 -41.96 26.08 -6.20
CA PRO A 4 -41.14 25.49 -7.22
C PRO A 4 -41.62 25.92 -8.63
N GLN A 5 -40.68 26.46 -9.42
CA GLN A 5 -40.93 26.76 -10.84
C GLN A 5 -41.14 25.45 -11.62
N LYS A 6 -42.25 25.37 -12.32
CA LYS A 6 -42.60 24.32 -13.29
C LYS A 6 -41.62 24.37 -14.47
N PRO A 7 -41.21 23.20 -15.03
CA PRO A 7 -40.41 23.19 -16.24
C PRO A 7 -41.24 23.73 -17.41
N GLN A 8 -40.71 24.76 -18.08
CA GLN A 8 -41.29 25.27 -19.33
C GLN A 8 -41.14 24.20 -20.43
N LEU A 9 -42.25 23.68 -20.89
CA LEU A 9 -42.38 22.89 -22.13
C LEU A 9 -42.13 23.82 -23.32
N CYS A 10 -40.96 23.76 -23.94
CA CYS A 10 -40.77 24.36 -25.27
C CYS A 10 -41.51 23.54 -26.32
N PHE A 11 -42.66 24.04 -26.74
CA PHE A 11 -43.30 23.61 -27.98
C PHE A 11 -42.49 24.14 -29.16
N CYS A 12 -41.68 23.29 -29.77
CA CYS A 12 -41.06 23.57 -31.06
C CYS A 12 -41.70 22.66 -32.12
N GLY A 13 -42.72 23.21 -32.79
CA GLY A 13 -43.23 22.63 -34.00
C GLY A 13 -42.25 22.93 -35.14
N LYS A 14 -41.68 21.93 -35.70
CA LYS A 14 -41.18 21.60 -37.04
C LYS A 14 -39.88 20.79 -37.00
N SER A 15 -39.99 19.67 -37.71
CA SER A 15 -38.96 18.76 -38.21
C SER A 15 -38.22 17.82 -37.23
N CYS A 16 -38.46 16.53 -37.45
CA CYS A 16 -37.82 15.35 -36.82
C CYS A 16 -36.30 15.27 -37.02
N ILE A 17 -35.69 16.12 -37.85
CA ILE A 17 -34.25 16.12 -38.15
C ILE A 17 -33.42 16.55 -36.94
N VAL A 18 -33.91 17.47 -36.09
CA VAL A 18 -33.19 17.96 -34.91
C VAL A 18 -33.07 16.91 -33.79
N ARG A 19 -33.94 15.90 -33.81
CA ARG A 19 -33.95 14.84 -32.74
C ARG A 19 -32.81 13.86 -32.87
N GLU A 20 -32.36 13.54 -34.09
CA GLU A 20 -31.25 12.60 -34.29
C GLU A 20 -29.88 13.25 -33.96
N GLU A 21 -29.70 14.52 -34.30
CA GLU A 21 -28.46 15.25 -33.94
C GLU A 21 -28.31 15.43 -32.40
N CYS A 22 -29.43 15.78 -31.71
CA CYS A 22 -29.42 15.88 -30.25
C CYS A 22 -29.13 14.52 -29.56
N ILE A 23 -29.64 13.43 -30.12
CA ILE A 23 -29.38 12.06 -29.62
C ILE A 23 -27.92 11.67 -29.91
N GLY A 24 -27.39 12.03 -31.07
CA GLY A 24 -25.99 11.80 -31.45
C GLY A 24 -24.99 12.57 -30.57
N ILE A 25 -25.27 13.85 -30.28
CA ILE A 25 -24.48 14.69 -29.39
C ILE A 25 -24.50 14.16 -27.96
N ASN A 26 -25.69 13.79 -27.44
CA ASN A 26 -25.81 13.20 -26.11
C ASN A 26 -25.09 11.86 -25.98
N ARG A 27 -25.09 11.00 -27.00
CA ARG A 27 -24.30 9.75 -27.01
C ARG A 27 -22.80 10.02 -27.00
N LYS A 28 -22.30 10.98 -27.79
CA LYS A 28 -20.86 11.36 -27.81
C LYS A 28 -20.43 11.96 -26.45
N VAL A 29 -21.23 12.83 -25.86
CA VAL A 29 -20.98 13.43 -24.56
C VAL A 29 -21.01 12.37 -23.43
N CYS A 30 -21.96 11.44 -23.50
CA CYS A 30 -22.04 10.32 -22.55
C CYS A 30 -20.87 9.38 -22.72
N GLY A 31 -20.46 9.06 -23.95
CA GLY A 31 -19.28 8.23 -24.25
C GLY A 31 -17.98 8.86 -23.74
N MET A 32 -17.78 10.18 -23.92
CA MET A 32 -16.61 10.90 -23.41
C MET A 32 -16.57 10.95 -21.88
N LYS A 33 -17.69 11.10 -21.19
CA LYS A 33 -17.77 11.05 -19.72
C LYS A 33 -17.40 9.66 -19.18
N THR A 34 -17.84 8.61 -19.87
CA THR A 34 -17.51 7.22 -19.53
C THR A 34 -16.03 6.93 -19.75
N LEU A 35 -15.48 7.35 -20.88
CA LEU A 35 -14.07 7.18 -21.21
C LEU A 35 -13.17 7.88 -20.17
N LYS A 36 -13.48 9.13 -19.81
CA LYS A 36 -12.72 9.88 -18.78
C LYS A 36 -12.68 9.15 -17.44
N LYS A 37 -13.71 8.42 -17.06
CA LYS A 37 -13.73 7.61 -15.84
C LYS A 37 -12.87 6.35 -15.93
N GLN A 38 -12.65 5.83 -17.14
CA GLN A 38 -11.87 4.61 -17.37
C GLN A 38 -10.38 4.87 -17.54
N ILE A 39 -9.96 6.08 -17.92
CA ILE A 39 -8.55 6.44 -18.13
C ILE A 39 -7.64 6.01 -16.98
N PRO A 40 -7.92 6.28 -15.68
CA PRO A 40 -7.05 5.85 -14.59
C PRO A 40 -6.86 4.33 -14.54
N TYR A 41 -7.89 3.55 -14.81
CA TYR A 41 -7.82 2.08 -14.79
C TYR A 41 -7.03 1.53 -15.98
N ILE A 42 -7.17 2.15 -17.15
CA ILE A 42 -6.39 1.80 -18.35
C ILE A 42 -4.91 2.09 -18.09
N LEU A 43 -4.59 3.24 -17.50
CA LEU A 43 -3.22 3.60 -17.14
C LEU A 43 -2.63 2.63 -16.11
N LEU A 44 -3.40 2.24 -15.09
CA LEU A 44 -2.96 1.24 -14.12
C LEU A 44 -2.69 -0.11 -14.79
N GLY A 45 -3.59 -0.56 -15.66
CA GLY A 45 -3.40 -1.78 -16.43
C GLY A 45 -2.15 -1.73 -17.31
N ALA A 46 -1.92 -0.61 -18.01
CA ALA A 46 -0.72 -0.40 -18.83
C ALA A 46 0.56 -0.40 -17.96
N THR A 47 0.54 0.24 -16.79
CA THR A 47 1.67 0.23 -15.84
C THR A 47 1.99 -1.18 -15.37
N LEU A 48 0.99 -1.98 -15.01
CA LEU A 48 1.18 -3.36 -14.58
C LEU A 48 1.70 -4.26 -15.71
N LEU A 49 1.20 -4.06 -16.93
CA LEU A 49 1.71 -4.78 -18.12
C LEU A 49 3.15 -4.38 -18.44
N LEU A 50 3.50 -3.11 -18.30
CA LEU A 50 4.88 -2.64 -18.45
C LEU A 50 5.80 -3.32 -17.42
N LEU A 51 5.42 -3.32 -16.15
CA LEU A 51 6.20 -3.97 -15.08
C LEU A 51 6.32 -5.47 -15.29
N LEU A 52 5.26 -6.14 -15.73
CA LEU A 52 5.31 -7.56 -16.10
C LEU A 52 6.29 -7.80 -17.24
N GLY A 53 6.22 -7.01 -18.30
CA GLY A 53 7.14 -7.09 -19.45
C GLY A 53 8.59 -6.89 -19.03
N LEU A 54 8.88 -5.87 -18.20
CA LEU A 54 10.22 -5.64 -17.65
C LEU A 54 10.70 -6.81 -16.79
N ASN A 55 9.84 -7.41 -15.96
CA ASN A 55 10.19 -8.59 -15.16
C ASN A 55 10.54 -9.81 -16.02
N ILE A 56 9.87 -10.00 -17.16
CA ILE A 56 10.14 -11.13 -18.04
C ILE A 56 11.39 -10.90 -18.89
N ILE A 57 11.60 -9.68 -19.40
CA ILE A 57 12.62 -9.40 -20.42
C ILE A 57 13.95 -8.95 -19.79
N SER A 58 13.91 -8.20 -18.69
CA SER A 58 15.09 -7.47 -18.19
C SER A 58 15.51 -7.91 -16.78
N GLN A 59 14.96 -8.98 -16.22
CA GLN A 59 15.23 -9.38 -14.84
C GLN A 59 16.72 -9.63 -14.58
N ASP A 60 17.40 -10.30 -15.49
CA ASP A 60 18.83 -10.64 -15.36
C ASP A 60 19.72 -9.38 -15.37
N HIS A 61 19.29 -8.34 -16.08
CA HIS A 61 20.01 -7.06 -16.10
C HIS A 61 19.97 -6.32 -14.76
N TRP A 62 18.90 -6.53 -13.97
CA TRP A 62 18.67 -5.87 -12.69
C TRP A 62 19.08 -6.73 -11.49
N LEU A 63 19.58 -7.95 -11.72
CA LEU A 63 19.99 -8.85 -10.65
C LEU A 63 21.24 -8.31 -9.96
N ASP A 64 21.11 -8.01 -8.67
CA ASP A 64 22.21 -7.60 -7.80
C ASP A 64 22.51 -8.66 -6.72
N SER A 65 23.55 -8.40 -5.93
CA SER A 65 23.99 -9.28 -4.84
C SER A 65 22.92 -9.48 -3.76
N ASP A 66 22.15 -8.43 -3.45
CA ASP A 66 21.10 -8.50 -2.43
C ASP A 66 19.95 -9.39 -2.89
N MET A 67 19.53 -9.23 -4.15
CA MET A 67 18.50 -10.10 -4.75
C MET A 67 18.95 -11.56 -4.82
N ALA A 68 20.20 -11.81 -5.20
CA ALA A 68 20.76 -13.15 -5.24
C ALA A 68 20.80 -13.77 -3.83
N ALA A 69 21.26 -13.02 -2.83
CA ALA A 69 21.30 -13.45 -1.44
C ALA A 69 19.90 -13.82 -0.90
N GLU A 70 18.89 -13.00 -1.19
CA GLU A 70 17.50 -13.27 -0.80
C GLU A 70 16.96 -14.56 -1.44
N MET A 71 17.27 -14.80 -2.69
CA MET A 71 16.85 -16.01 -3.40
C MET A 71 17.54 -17.25 -2.85
N ILE A 72 18.85 -17.20 -2.59
CA ILE A 72 19.62 -18.28 -1.97
C ILE A 72 19.07 -18.57 -0.57
N PHE A 73 18.86 -17.55 0.25
CA PHE A 73 18.27 -17.70 1.58
C PHE A 73 16.88 -18.37 1.53
N SER A 74 16.02 -17.92 0.60
CA SER A 74 14.68 -18.49 0.43
C SER A 74 14.75 -19.97 -0.01
N ARG A 75 15.73 -20.33 -0.84
CA ARG A 75 15.98 -21.71 -1.26
C ARG A 75 16.44 -22.58 -0.10
N ILE A 76 17.40 -22.12 0.72
CA ILE A 76 17.85 -22.83 1.94
C ILE A 76 16.66 -23.09 2.87
N LEU A 77 15.83 -22.07 3.15
CA LEU A 77 14.62 -22.23 3.95
C LEU A 77 13.66 -23.26 3.36
N SER A 78 13.54 -23.30 2.03
CA SER A 78 12.69 -24.29 1.33
C SER A 78 13.21 -25.72 1.50
N GLU A 79 14.51 -25.93 1.35
CA GLU A 79 15.18 -27.23 1.48
C GLU A 79 15.13 -27.75 2.92
N GLU A 80 15.28 -26.88 3.91
CA GLU A 80 15.21 -27.19 5.34
C GLU A 80 13.79 -27.25 5.90
N HIS A 81 12.78 -26.98 5.10
CA HIS A 81 11.38 -26.88 5.54
C HIS A 81 11.12 -25.83 6.63
N HIS A 82 11.97 -24.82 6.73
CA HIS A 82 11.80 -23.66 7.61
C HIS A 82 11.02 -22.53 6.90
N ILE A 83 10.46 -21.58 7.67
CA ILE A 83 9.68 -20.46 7.12
C ILE A 83 10.37 -19.12 7.35
N PHE A 84 10.93 -18.90 8.53
CA PHE A 84 11.43 -17.60 8.95
C PHE A 84 12.93 -17.51 9.08
N SER A 85 13.57 -18.57 9.60
CA SER A 85 14.99 -18.54 9.93
C SER A 85 15.62 -19.92 9.84
N THR A 86 16.94 -19.95 9.69
CA THR A 86 17.78 -21.15 9.72
C THR A 86 19.10 -20.82 10.41
N THR A 87 19.73 -21.81 11.01
CA THR A 87 21.09 -21.69 11.60
C THR A 87 22.19 -21.67 10.53
N ASN A 88 21.87 -22.07 9.30
CA ASN A 88 22.77 -22.14 8.18
C ASN A 88 22.89 -20.83 7.39
N TRP A 89 22.33 -19.74 7.93
CA TRP A 89 22.40 -18.41 7.33
C TRP A 89 22.91 -17.37 8.31
N TYR A 90 23.85 -16.56 7.86
CA TYR A 90 24.34 -15.44 8.65
C TYR A 90 23.47 -14.20 8.43
N TYR A 91 22.79 -13.77 9.48
CA TYR A 91 21.96 -12.55 9.49
C TYR A 91 22.85 -11.35 9.82
N SER A 92 23.04 -10.44 8.85
CA SER A 92 24.00 -9.33 9.03
C SER A 92 23.51 -8.27 10.03
N THR A 93 22.35 -7.67 9.78
CA THR A 93 21.84 -6.51 10.55
C THR A 93 20.37 -6.58 10.90
N GLU A 94 19.56 -7.33 10.14
CA GLU A 94 18.11 -7.31 10.26
C GLU A 94 17.52 -8.71 10.13
N PHE A 95 16.68 -9.08 11.08
CA PHE A 95 15.89 -10.30 11.00
C PHE A 95 14.55 -9.98 10.31
N ARG A 96 14.49 -10.16 8.99
CA ARG A 96 13.35 -9.78 8.16
C ARG A 96 12.24 -10.84 8.25
N VAL A 97 11.23 -10.63 9.11
CA VAL A 97 10.14 -11.59 9.32
C VAL A 97 9.14 -11.56 8.15
N LEU A 98 8.64 -10.37 7.78
CA LEU A 98 7.67 -10.19 6.70
C LEU A 98 8.36 -9.70 5.43
N TYR A 99 8.91 -10.64 4.69
CA TYR A 99 9.76 -10.32 3.54
C TYR A 99 9.60 -11.33 2.40
N THR A 100 10.41 -11.22 1.35
CA THR A 100 10.32 -12.00 0.10
C THR A 100 10.36 -13.51 0.31
N GLN A 101 11.09 -13.99 1.33
CA GLN A 101 11.19 -15.43 1.64
C GLN A 101 9.85 -16.11 1.92
N LEU A 102 8.85 -15.37 2.42
CA LEU A 102 7.51 -15.92 2.69
C LEU A 102 6.79 -16.36 1.40
N ILE A 103 7.17 -15.80 0.26
CA ILE A 103 6.61 -16.14 -1.05
C ILE A 103 7.57 -17.06 -1.80
N MET A 104 8.86 -16.71 -1.83
CA MET A 104 9.87 -17.47 -2.57
C MET A 104 10.10 -18.87 -1.97
N GLY A 105 10.15 -19.00 -0.63
CA GLY A 105 10.37 -20.31 0.01
C GLY A 105 9.35 -21.37 -0.40
N PRO A 106 8.04 -21.13 -0.27
CA PRO A 106 7.02 -22.05 -0.81
C PRO A 106 7.12 -22.31 -2.31
N LEU A 107 7.47 -21.28 -3.11
CA LEU A 107 7.61 -21.44 -4.56
C LEU A 107 8.80 -22.34 -4.94
N PHE A 108 9.92 -22.29 -4.21
CA PHE A 108 11.06 -23.19 -4.41
C PHE A 108 10.72 -24.66 -4.14
N ARG A 109 9.68 -24.97 -3.38
CA ARG A 109 9.21 -26.34 -3.19
C ARG A 109 8.48 -26.92 -4.42
N ILE A 110 7.99 -26.03 -5.29
CA ILE A 110 7.14 -26.40 -6.44
C ILE A 110 7.91 -26.22 -7.75
N CYS A 111 8.80 -25.24 -7.83
CA CYS A 111 9.51 -24.84 -9.04
C CYS A 111 10.97 -24.56 -8.75
N ASN A 112 11.88 -25.01 -9.62
CA ASN A 112 13.32 -24.74 -9.51
C ASN A 112 13.80 -23.62 -10.43
N ASN A 113 12.88 -22.99 -11.20
CA ASN A 113 13.23 -21.89 -12.09
C ASN A 113 13.25 -20.57 -11.32
N TRP A 114 14.45 -20.07 -11.07
CA TRP A 114 14.69 -18.84 -10.29
C TRP A 114 14.03 -17.61 -10.90
N HIS A 115 14.08 -17.50 -12.23
CA HIS A 115 13.47 -16.38 -12.95
C HIS A 115 11.93 -16.36 -12.76
N VAL A 116 11.29 -17.51 -12.90
CA VAL A 116 9.83 -17.63 -12.68
C VAL A 116 9.44 -17.31 -11.24
N ILE A 117 10.19 -17.84 -10.27
CA ILE A 117 9.94 -17.59 -8.84
C ILE A 117 10.04 -16.09 -8.54
N ARG A 118 11.09 -15.43 -9.06
CA ARG A 118 11.27 -13.99 -8.85
C ARG A 118 10.13 -13.19 -9.48
N THR A 119 9.77 -13.49 -10.72
CA THR A 119 8.67 -12.83 -11.44
C THR A 119 7.35 -12.97 -10.66
N ILE A 120 6.99 -14.16 -10.20
CA ILE A 120 5.77 -14.39 -9.41
C ILE A 120 5.82 -13.60 -8.11
N THR A 121 6.97 -13.61 -7.42
CA THR A 121 7.15 -12.85 -6.18
C THR A 121 6.93 -11.36 -6.41
N ASN A 122 7.53 -10.78 -7.45
CA ASN A 122 7.37 -9.39 -7.80
C ASN A 122 5.90 -9.02 -8.10
N LEU A 123 5.18 -9.86 -8.83
CA LEU A 123 3.75 -9.66 -9.11
C LEU A 123 2.90 -9.69 -7.84
N VAL A 124 3.20 -10.61 -6.92
CA VAL A 124 2.50 -10.65 -5.62
C VAL A 124 2.77 -9.39 -4.83
N PHE A 125 4.02 -8.90 -4.82
CA PHE A 125 4.36 -7.65 -4.13
C PHE A 125 3.70 -6.43 -4.76
N TYR A 126 3.55 -6.35 -6.08
CA TYR A 126 2.76 -5.28 -6.72
C TYR A 126 1.30 -5.32 -6.27
N GLY A 127 0.71 -6.52 -6.21
CA GLY A 127 -0.63 -6.71 -5.68
C GLY A 127 -0.78 -6.27 -4.21
N LEU A 128 0.17 -6.66 -3.36
CA LEU A 128 0.20 -6.27 -1.95
C LEU A 128 0.40 -4.75 -1.78
N MET A 129 1.25 -4.13 -2.61
CA MET A 129 1.46 -2.68 -2.64
C MET A 129 0.17 -1.95 -2.97
N LEU A 130 -0.52 -2.36 -4.02
CA LEU A 130 -1.81 -1.79 -4.39
C LEU A 130 -2.86 -1.99 -3.28
N ALA A 131 -2.96 -3.19 -2.71
CA ALA A 131 -3.89 -3.48 -1.63
C ALA A 131 -3.63 -2.61 -0.39
N SER A 132 -2.36 -2.48 0.01
CA SER A 132 -1.95 -1.65 1.15
C SER A 132 -2.22 -0.17 0.90
N TYR A 133 -1.95 0.30 -0.33
CA TYR A 133 -2.23 1.67 -0.74
C TYR A 133 -3.73 1.98 -0.73
N TYR A 134 -4.57 1.12 -1.30
CA TYR A 134 -6.02 1.25 -1.23
C TYR A 134 -6.53 1.20 0.22
N TYR A 135 -5.96 0.33 1.03
CA TYR A 135 -6.29 0.26 2.44
C TYR A 135 -5.98 1.57 3.17
N PHE A 136 -4.83 2.18 2.89
CA PHE A 136 -4.42 3.49 3.43
C PHE A 136 -5.31 4.63 2.93
N MET A 137 -5.62 4.69 1.63
CA MET A 137 -6.38 5.79 1.02
C MET A 137 -7.86 5.80 1.41
N LYS A 138 -8.43 4.65 1.77
CA LYS A 138 -9.87 4.52 2.07
C LYS A 138 -10.39 5.46 3.17
N PRO A 139 -9.74 5.61 4.35
CA PRO A 139 -10.16 6.56 5.39
C PRO A 139 -10.08 8.02 4.98
N LEU A 140 -9.20 8.36 4.04
CA LEU A 140 -9.00 9.72 3.55
C LEU A 140 -10.14 10.20 2.63
N LYS A 141 -11.09 9.33 2.28
CA LYS A 141 -12.27 9.64 1.46
C LYS A 141 -11.94 10.27 0.09
N VAL A 142 -10.74 10.00 -0.42
CA VAL A 142 -10.29 10.45 -1.75
C VAL A 142 -11.11 9.76 -2.85
N SER A 143 -11.35 10.47 -3.97
CA SER A 143 -12.09 9.91 -5.10
C SER A 143 -11.39 8.67 -5.67
N ARG A 144 -12.15 7.66 -6.09
CA ARG A 144 -11.61 6.40 -6.63
C ARG A 144 -10.70 6.63 -7.84
N GLY A 145 -11.09 7.54 -8.74
CA GLY A 145 -10.28 7.84 -9.92
C GLY A 145 -8.91 8.41 -9.56
N LEU A 146 -8.85 9.32 -8.58
CA LEU A 146 -7.59 9.89 -8.10
C LEU A 146 -6.75 8.84 -7.36
N THR A 147 -7.37 7.97 -6.56
CA THR A 147 -6.66 6.85 -5.89
C THR A 147 -6.03 5.90 -6.91
N VAL A 148 -6.76 5.57 -7.99
CA VAL A 148 -6.21 4.70 -9.05
C VAL A 148 -5.08 5.41 -9.80
N LEU A 149 -5.24 6.68 -10.14
CA LEU A 149 -4.20 7.45 -10.85
C LEU A 149 -2.94 7.58 -10.01
N SER A 150 -3.06 7.88 -8.72
CA SER A 150 -1.90 7.97 -7.82
C SER A 150 -1.24 6.61 -7.58
N SER A 151 -1.98 5.49 -7.64
CA SER A 151 -1.38 4.15 -7.59
C SER A 151 -0.52 3.84 -8.83
N CYS A 152 -0.84 4.40 -10.00
CA CYS A 152 0.05 4.32 -11.16
C CYS A 152 1.38 5.00 -10.89
N LEU A 153 1.35 6.21 -10.30
CA LEU A 153 2.58 6.93 -9.93
C LEU A 153 3.41 6.16 -8.90
N LEU A 154 2.76 5.49 -7.95
CA LEU A 154 3.44 4.67 -6.95
C LEU A 154 4.20 3.48 -7.57
N LEU A 155 3.69 2.92 -8.66
CA LEU A 155 4.27 1.75 -9.33
C LEU A 155 5.20 2.10 -10.51
N LEU A 156 5.14 3.32 -11.07
CA LEU A 156 6.00 3.70 -12.20
C LEU A 156 7.47 3.76 -11.78
N PRO A 157 8.39 3.18 -12.57
CA PRO A 157 9.83 3.26 -12.33
C PRO A 157 10.37 4.63 -12.73
N PHE A 158 10.53 5.54 -11.77
CA PHE A 158 11.05 6.88 -12.03
C PHE A 158 12.59 6.97 -12.04
N SER A 159 13.26 5.96 -11.50
CA SER A 159 14.72 5.92 -11.42
C SER A 159 15.23 4.48 -11.45
N GLU A 160 16.50 4.34 -11.81
CA GLU A 160 17.22 3.06 -11.76
C GLU A 160 17.19 2.46 -10.36
N THR A 161 17.47 3.24 -9.35
CA THR A 161 17.41 2.82 -7.93
C THR A 161 16.02 2.32 -7.53
N MET A 162 14.96 3.00 -7.97
CA MET A 162 13.59 2.54 -7.71
C MET A 162 13.31 1.24 -8.45
N MET A 163 13.78 1.10 -9.67
CA MET A 163 13.64 -0.12 -10.46
C MET A 163 14.31 -1.30 -9.75
N THR A 164 15.57 -1.16 -9.38
CA THR A 164 16.37 -2.22 -8.74
C THR A 164 15.80 -2.60 -7.37
N HIS A 165 15.66 -1.63 -6.46
CA HIS A 165 15.38 -1.95 -5.05
C HIS A 165 13.88 -2.08 -4.71
N MET A 166 13.01 -1.47 -5.51
CA MET A 166 11.56 -1.54 -5.26
C MET A 166 10.89 -2.57 -6.17
N GLN A 167 11.11 -2.49 -7.47
CA GLN A 167 10.28 -3.24 -8.41
C GLN A 167 10.88 -4.59 -8.80
N MET A 168 12.18 -4.69 -8.99
CA MET A 168 12.84 -5.96 -9.30
C MET A 168 13.31 -6.68 -8.05
N GLY A 169 13.94 -5.94 -7.13
CA GLY A 169 14.50 -6.47 -5.89
C GLY A 169 13.50 -6.70 -4.78
N ASN A 170 12.42 -5.91 -4.71
CA ASN A 170 11.49 -5.86 -3.57
C ASN A 170 12.15 -5.57 -2.21
N THR A 171 13.41 -5.17 -2.19
CA THR A 171 14.19 -4.94 -0.96
C THR A 171 13.51 -3.94 -0.04
N TYR A 172 12.92 -2.88 -0.60
CA TYR A 172 12.18 -1.88 0.17
C TYR A 172 10.66 -1.94 0.00
N MET A 173 10.14 -2.72 -0.94
CA MET A 173 8.70 -2.77 -1.20
C MET A 173 7.92 -3.32 -0.01
N SER A 174 8.43 -4.36 0.66
CA SER A 174 7.83 -4.89 1.89
C SER A 174 7.72 -3.82 2.98
N HIS A 175 8.74 -2.95 3.11
CA HIS A 175 8.73 -1.85 4.07
C HIS A 175 7.63 -0.84 3.76
N VAL A 176 7.50 -0.43 2.50
CA VAL A 176 6.46 0.52 2.08
C VAL A 176 5.07 -0.06 2.26
N ILE A 177 4.86 -1.34 1.92
CA ILE A 177 3.59 -2.06 2.14
C ILE A 177 3.19 -2.03 3.61
N LEU A 178 4.12 -2.37 4.52
CA LEU A 178 3.87 -2.39 5.96
C LEU A 178 3.62 -1.00 6.52
N VAL A 179 4.38 0.01 6.09
CA VAL A 179 4.18 1.41 6.47
C VAL A 179 2.79 1.89 6.07
N LEU A 180 2.36 1.64 4.83
CA LEU A 180 1.02 2.00 4.35
C LEU A 180 -0.10 1.28 5.14
N TRP A 181 0.08 0.01 5.47
CA TRP A 181 -0.85 -0.73 6.30
C TRP A 181 -0.94 -0.16 7.71
N PHE A 182 0.21 0.16 8.30
CA PHE A 182 0.28 0.76 9.63
C PHE A 182 -0.46 2.09 9.70
N PHE A 183 -0.15 3.01 8.78
CA PHE A 183 -0.85 4.29 8.72
C PHE A 183 -2.35 4.12 8.42
N GLY A 184 -2.70 3.17 7.56
CA GLY A 184 -4.09 2.85 7.30
C GLY A 184 -4.85 2.32 8.52
N MET A 185 -4.21 1.50 9.36
CA MET A 185 -4.77 1.04 10.64
C MET A 185 -4.85 2.18 11.65
N TYR A 186 -3.79 2.96 11.77
CA TYR A 186 -3.73 4.11 12.65
C TYR A 186 -4.87 5.11 12.37
N LEU A 187 -5.07 5.51 11.12
CA LEU A 187 -6.18 6.36 10.71
C LEU A 187 -7.55 5.79 11.10
N ARG A 188 -7.73 4.47 10.98
CA ARG A 188 -8.98 3.80 11.38
C ARG A 188 -9.18 3.76 12.88
N LEU A 189 -8.12 3.56 13.64
CA LEU A 189 -8.17 3.60 15.10
C LEU A 189 -8.53 5.00 15.61
N CYS A 190 -8.07 6.04 14.90
CA CYS A 190 -8.34 7.44 15.21
C CYS A 190 -9.73 7.92 14.77
N SER A 191 -10.30 7.35 13.69
CA SER A 191 -11.56 7.86 13.08
C SER A 191 -12.83 7.65 13.93
N GLY A 192 -12.78 6.83 14.98
CA GLY A 192 -13.96 6.58 15.83
C GLY A 192 -15.09 5.76 15.18
N GLU A 193 -15.01 5.48 13.88
CA GLU A 193 -16.11 4.88 13.07
C GLU A 193 -16.39 3.40 13.37
N TYR A 194 -15.60 2.72 14.23
CA TYR A 194 -15.71 1.28 14.44
C TYR A 194 -16.38 0.92 15.77
N HIS A 195 -17.24 -0.10 15.74
CA HIS A 195 -17.77 -0.74 16.95
C HIS A 195 -16.64 -1.25 17.86
N ALA A 196 -16.85 -1.22 19.18
CA ALA A 196 -15.84 -1.52 20.18
C ALA A 196 -15.09 -2.85 19.94
N LYS A 197 -15.79 -3.95 19.60
CA LYS A 197 -15.17 -5.26 19.33
C LYS A 197 -14.18 -5.21 18.15
N ARG A 198 -14.55 -4.54 17.06
CA ARG A 198 -13.71 -4.42 15.88
C ARG A 198 -12.52 -3.51 16.13
N LYS A 199 -12.69 -2.47 16.94
CA LYS A 199 -11.62 -1.57 17.38
C LYS A 199 -10.56 -2.31 18.21
N VAL A 200 -10.98 -3.18 19.14
CA VAL A 200 -10.07 -4.01 19.94
C VAL A 200 -9.28 -4.99 19.05
N SER A 201 -9.94 -5.70 18.13
CA SER A 201 -9.27 -6.61 17.20
C SER A 201 -8.25 -5.87 16.33
N LEU A 202 -8.60 -4.70 15.79
CA LEU A 202 -7.70 -3.89 14.99
C LEU A 202 -6.49 -3.41 15.82
N TRP A 203 -6.71 -3.06 17.08
CA TRP A 203 -5.65 -2.64 17.99
C TRP A 203 -4.69 -3.79 18.32
N ILE A 204 -5.21 -5.00 18.61
CA ILE A 204 -4.37 -6.19 18.83
C ILE A 204 -3.50 -6.47 17.60
N PHE A 205 -4.10 -6.44 16.40
CA PHE A 205 -3.34 -6.66 15.16
C PHE A 205 -2.30 -5.57 14.92
N TYR A 206 -2.61 -4.31 15.23
CA TYR A 206 -1.67 -3.19 15.16
C TYR A 206 -0.45 -3.41 16.07
N VAL A 207 -0.68 -3.86 17.33
CA VAL A 207 0.39 -4.14 18.29
C VAL A 207 1.26 -5.31 17.81
N LEU A 208 0.64 -6.41 17.37
CA LEU A 208 1.38 -7.56 16.84
C LEU A 208 2.25 -7.18 15.65
N LEU A 209 1.70 -6.40 14.73
CA LEU A 209 2.46 -5.92 13.58
C LEU A 209 3.58 -4.96 14.00
N ALA A 210 3.36 -4.12 15.03
CA ALA A 210 4.39 -3.25 15.59
C ALA A 210 5.57 -4.05 16.15
N ILE A 211 5.30 -5.15 16.84
CA ILE A 211 6.33 -6.06 17.37
C ILE A 211 7.15 -6.65 16.22
N VAL A 212 6.47 -7.19 15.20
CA VAL A 212 7.14 -7.77 14.02
C VAL A 212 7.98 -6.73 13.28
N CYS A 213 7.47 -5.52 13.09
CA CYS A 213 8.24 -4.44 12.47
C CYS A 213 9.43 -4.02 13.34
N GLY A 214 9.27 -3.95 14.67
CA GLY A 214 10.36 -3.65 15.60
C GLY A 214 11.50 -4.66 15.55
N MET A 215 11.18 -5.94 15.32
CA MET A 215 12.19 -7.00 15.14
C MET A 215 12.89 -6.92 13.78
N SER A 216 12.28 -6.28 12.80
CA SER A 216 12.75 -6.26 11.40
C SER A 216 13.72 -5.12 11.08
N GLY A 217 14.16 -4.35 12.08
CA GLY A 217 15.28 -3.41 11.94
C GLY A 217 14.96 -1.92 12.08
N VAL A 218 16.02 -1.12 12.10
CA VAL A 218 15.98 0.34 12.37
C VAL A 218 15.20 1.16 11.33
N ARG A 219 15.01 0.63 10.12
CA ARG A 219 14.31 1.33 9.04
C ARG A 219 12.85 1.62 9.40
N TYR A 220 12.18 0.70 10.09
CA TYR A 220 10.80 0.94 10.57
C TYR A 220 10.74 1.96 11.71
N LEU A 221 11.79 2.09 12.50
CA LEU A 221 11.90 3.16 13.48
C LEU A 221 11.83 4.52 12.79
N LEU A 222 12.67 4.73 11.78
CA LEU A 222 12.78 6.02 11.09
C LEU A 222 11.57 6.31 10.20
N ALA A 223 11.11 5.33 9.41
CA ALA A 223 10.05 5.52 8.42
C ALA A 223 8.64 5.49 9.02
N LEU A 224 8.42 4.85 10.17
CA LEU A 224 7.11 4.65 10.75
C LEU A 224 7.00 5.26 12.15
N GLN A 225 7.88 4.87 13.09
CA GLN A 225 7.71 5.20 14.49
C GLN A 225 8.04 6.67 14.79
N CYS A 226 9.15 7.18 14.27
CA CYS A 226 9.52 8.58 14.46
C CYS A 226 8.45 9.55 13.92
N PRO A 227 7.93 9.41 12.69
CA PRO A 227 6.84 10.25 12.22
C PRO A 227 5.57 10.15 13.06
N LEU A 228 5.20 8.96 13.54
CA LEU A 228 4.01 8.78 14.39
C LEU A 228 4.20 9.45 15.76
N VAL A 229 5.36 9.27 16.38
CA VAL A 229 5.69 9.92 17.67
C VAL A 229 5.71 11.42 17.52
N LEU A 230 6.40 11.95 16.51
CA LEU A 230 6.47 13.39 16.24
C LEU A 230 5.07 13.98 15.95
N THR A 231 4.29 13.34 15.11
CA THR A 231 2.92 13.77 14.82
C THR A 231 2.08 13.81 16.08
N SER A 232 2.18 12.77 16.92
CA SER A 232 1.43 12.72 18.18
C SER A 232 1.91 13.75 19.18
N PHE A 233 3.21 14.02 19.24
CA PHE A 233 3.80 15.05 20.08
C PHE A 233 3.34 16.46 19.65
N PHE A 234 3.44 16.79 18.37
CA PHE A 234 2.93 18.06 17.86
C PHE A 234 1.42 18.22 18.06
N TYR A 235 0.68 17.10 17.94
CA TYR A 235 -0.75 17.09 18.20
C TYR A 235 -1.08 17.38 19.68
N LEU A 236 -0.27 16.90 20.62
CA LEU A 236 -0.43 17.16 22.04
C LEU A 236 -0.06 18.60 22.43
N LEU A 237 0.94 19.18 21.76
CA LEU A 237 1.40 20.56 22.00
C LEU A 237 0.57 21.62 21.26
N GLY A 238 -0.10 21.23 20.17
CA GLY A 238 -0.89 22.16 19.33
C GLY A 238 -2.10 22.72 20.09
N GLY A 239 -2.25 24.07 20.04
CA GLY A 239 -3.27 24.84 20.75
C GLY A 239 -4.72 24.58 20.27
N GLU A 240 -5.64 25.46 20.67
CA GLU A 240 -7.10 25.30 20.56
C GLU A 240 -7.66 25.07 19.16
N GLU A 241 -6.99 25.46 18.09
CA GLU A 241 -7.40 25.18 16.72
C GLU A 241 -7.39 23.67 16.39
N PHE A 242 -6.54 22.90 17.08
CA PHE A 242 -6.51 21.44 17.00
C PHE A 242 -7.52 20.77 17.95
N GLN A 243 -8.17 21.50 18.85
CA GLN A 243 -9.03 20.92 19.90
C GLN A 243 -10.33 20.31 19.38
N SER A 244 -10.89 20.79 18.28
CA SER A 244 -12.11 20.19 17.69
C SER A 244 -11.86 18.75 17.17
N PHE A 245 -10.62 18.45 16.80
CA PHE A 245 -10.14 17.12 16.42
C PHE A 245 -9.70 16.28 17.62
N ARG A 246 -9.51 16.92 18.77
CA ARG A 246 -8.83 16.40 19.97
C ARG A 246 -9.63 15.37 20.77
N GLY A 247 -10.95 15.46 20.81
CA GLY A 247 -11.76 14.74 21.82
C GLY A 247 -11.67 13.21 21.78
N GLU A 248 -11.65 12.60 20.59
CA GLU A 248 -11.56 11.14 20.44
C GLU A 248 -10.16 10.63 20.07
N MET A 249 -9.37 11.44 19.39
CA MET A 249 -8.05 11.04 18.90
C MET A 249 -7.00 10.93 20.02
N THR A 250 -7.05 11.73 21.08
CA THR A 250 -6.01 11.78 22.12
C THR A 250 -5.86 10.46 22.88
N LYS A 251 -6.97 9.81 23.21
CA LYS A 251 -6.94 8.50 23.91
C LYS A 251 -6.45 7.38 23.01
N ALA A 252 -6.78 7.42 21.72
CA ALA A 252 -6.33 6.42 20.74
C ALA A 252 -4.83 6.59 20.45
N HIS A 253 -4.34 7.83 20.31
CA HIS A 253 -2.92 8.14 20.10
C HIS A 253 -2.03 7.60 21.21
N PHE A 254 -2.37 7.87 22.46
CA PHE A 254 -1.56 7.44 23.59
C PHE A 254 -1.50 5.91 23.71
N ARG A 255 -2.62 5.22 23.43
CA ARG A 255 -2.67 3.76 23.45
C ARG A 255 -1.93 3.09 22.30
N THR A 256 -1.79 3.75 21.15
CA THR A 256 -1.07 3.20 19.99
C THR A 256 0.44 3.46 20.06
N LEU A 257 0.89 4.50 20.75
CA LEU A 257 2.31 4.84 20.89
C LEU A 257 3.03 3.96 21.93
N LEU A 258 2.39 3.61 23.03
CA LEU A 258 2.99 2.83 24.11
C LEU A 258 3.61 1.50 23.66
N PRO A 259 2.94 0.63 22.87
CA PRO A 259 3.54 -0.63 22.45
C PRO A 259 4.70 -0.46 21.48
N VAL A 260 4.65 0.57 20.63
CA VAL A 260 5.68 0.86 19.62
C VAL A 260 6.99 1.29 20.28
N SER A 261 6.90 2.13 21.30
CA SER A 261 8.07 2.60 22.05
C SER A 261 8.71 1.48 22.87
N TYR A 262 7.91 0.59 23.46
CA TYR A 262 8.39 -0.49 24.32
C TYR A 262 9.14 -1.58 23.54
N THR A 263 8.67 -1.96 22.36
CA THR A 263 9.31 -2.98 21.54
C THR A 263 10.67 -2.55 21.01
N HIS A 264 10.84 -1.24 20.76
CA HIS A 264 12.13 -0.71 20.27
C HIS A 264 13.21 -0.64 21.33
N LEU A 265 12.85 -0.24 22.55
CA LEU A 265 13.79 -0.20 23.67
C LEU A 265 14.36 -1.59 23.97
N ARG A 266 13.52 -2.63 23.90
CA ARG A 266 13.93 -4.01 24.18
C ARG A 266 14.77 -4.67 23.07
N ALA A 267 14.54 -4.30 21.81
CA ALA A 267 15.34 -4.82 20.69
C ALA A 267 16.81 -4.35 20.74
N HIS A 268 17.06 -3.16 21.30
CA HIS A 268 18.43 -2.65 21.49
C HIS A 268 19.15 -3.23 22.69
N GLU A 269 18.45 -3.78 23.68
CA GLU A 269 19.07 -4.43 24.86
C GLU A 269 19.53 -5.87 24.58
N THR A 270 19.13 -6.48 23.47
CA THR A 270 19.42 -7.88 23.12
C THR A 270 20.42 -8.03 21.97
N SER A 271 20.93 -6.96 21.42
CA SER A 271 22.03 -6.92 20.42
C SER A 271 23.33 -6.47 21.06
#